data_ca0af6ab5439bc0cd7c45f2f5fdf35c1
#
_entry.id   ca0af6ab5439bc0cd7c45f2f5fdf35c1
#
_cell.length_a   1.000
_cell.length_b   1.000
_cell.length_c   1.000
_cell.angle_alpha   90.00
_cell.angle_beta   90.00
_cell.angle_gamma   90.00
#
_symmetry.space_group_name_H-M   'P 1'
#
loop_
_entity.id
_entity.type
_entity.pdbx_description
1 polymer ?
#
loop_
_entity_poly.entity_id
_entity_poly.type
_entity_poly.pdbx_seq_one_letter_code
_entity_poly.pdbx_strand_id
1 'polypeptide(L)' 'TLRPRAGVPALVAELYDGSGSVSLVWLGRRQIAGIEPGRAVVAFGRVTRDNDRRVIFNPRYELRPAGAE' A
#
# COMPACT_ATOMS: atom_id res chain seq x y z
N THR A 1 -7.07 13.37 -1.50
CA THR A 1 -5.98 13.07 -0.58
C THR A 1 -6.44 12.08 0.47
N LEU A 2 -5.70 11.01 0.62
CA LEU A 2 -5.99 10.02 1.65
C LEU A 2 -5.52 10.53 2.99
N ARG A 3 -6.44 10.53 3.95
CA ARG A 3 -6.09 10.90 5.32
C ARG A 3 -6.68 9.89 6.27
N PRO A 4 -5.92 9.42 7.25
CA PRO A 4 -6.49 8.56 8.27
C PRO A 4 -7.47 9.39 9.10
N ARG A 5 -8.45 8.71 9.68
CA ARG A 5 -9.32 9.36 10.63
C ARG A 5 -8.52 9.79 11.83
N ALA A 6 -8.95 10.89 12.44
CA ALA A 6 -8.31 11.35 13.66
C ALA A 6 -8.29 10.23 14.68
N GLY A 7 -7.12 9.98 15.25
CA GLY A 7 -6.95 8.93 16.25
C GLY A 7 -6.81 7.51 15.71
N VAL A 8 -6.92 7.32 14.40
CA VAL A 8 -6.75 6.00 13.80
C VAL A 8 -5.43 5.97 13.05
N PRO A 9 -4.46 5.15 13.48
CA PRO A 9 -3.23 5.05 12.73
C PRO A 9 -3.48 4.37 11.39
N ALA A 10 -2.64 4.72 10.42
CA ALA A 10 -2.70 4.09 9.12
C ALA A 10 -1.30 4.07 8.53
N LEU A 11 -1.01 3.00 7.82
CA LEU A 11 0.21 2.90 7.02
C LEU A 11 -0.20 3.07 5.57
N VAL A 12 0.43 4.01 4.89
CA VAL A 12 0.17 4.24 3.47
C VAL A 12 1.44 3.98 2.71
N ALA A 13 1.35 3.14 1.69
CA ALA A 13 2.48 2.82 0.83
C ALA A 13 2.07 2.98 -0.62
N GLU A 14 2.97 3.52 -1.44
CA GLU A 14 2.73 3.64 -2.88
C GLU A 14 3.35 2.44 -3.56
N LEU A 15 2.54 1.72 -4.32
CA LEU A 15 3.01 0.60 -5.12
C LEU A 15 3.12 1.05 -6.56
N TYR A 16 4.29 0.92 -7.13
CA TYR A 16 4.57 1.39 -8.47
C TYR A 16 4.90 0.20 -9.36
N ASP A 17 4.21 0.10 -10.49
CA ASP A 17 4.38 -1.06 -11.37
C ASP A 17 4.90 -0.68 -12.76
N GLY A 18 5.37 0.55 -12.91
CA GLY A 18 5.90 0.99 -14.19
C GLY A 18 4.87 1.64 -15.10
N SER A 19 3.60 1.32 -14.94
CA SER A 19 2.54 1.96 -15.72
C SER A 19 1.76 2.98 -14.92
N GLY A 20 1.94 2.96 -13.61
CA GLY A 20 1.26 3.88 -12.71
C GLY A 20 1.45 3.41 -11.31
N SER A 21 0.73 4.04 -10.39
CA SER A 21 0.85 3.67 -8.99
C SER A 21 -0.51 3.46 -8.37
N VAL A 22 -0.52 2.71 -7.28
CA VAL A 22 -1.71 2.48 -6.47
C VAL A 22 -1.31 2.65 -5.02
N SER A 23 -2.17 3.26 -4.24
CA SER A 23 -1.91 3.45 -2.82
C SER A 23 -2.44 2.27 -2.04
N LEU A 24 -1.60 1.71 -1.19
CA LEU A 24 -1.99 0.63 -0.29
C LEU A 24 -2.16 1.26 1.08
N VAL A 25 -3.33 1.06 1.68
CA VAL A 25 -3.63 1.68 2.96
C VAL A 25 -4.03 0.59 3.95
N TRP A 26 -3.27 0.46 5.03
CA TRP A 26 -3.59 -0.46 6.12
C TRP A 26 -4.07 0.37 7.30
N LEU A 27 -5.33 0.20 7.63
CA LEU A 27 -5.93 0.92 8.75
C LEU A 27 -5.60 0.19 10.05
N GLY A 28 -5.34 0.97 11.09
CA GLY A 28 -5.01 0.41 12.39
C GLY A 28 -3.57 -0.01 12.54
N ARG A 29 -2.73 0.27 11.55
CA ARG A 29 -1.33 -0.08 11.60
C ARG A 29 -0.47 1.13 11.28
N ARG A 30 0.66 1.22 11.95
CA ARG A 30 1.62 2.29 11.66
C ARG A 30 2.80 1.78 10.88
N GLN A 31 3.02 0.47 10.95
CA GLN A 31 4.20 -0.11 10.38
C GLN A 31 3.94 -1.59 10.16
N ILE A 32 4.45 -2.12 9.07
CA ILE A 32 4.36 -3.53 8.74
C ILE A 32 5.74 -3.98 8.33
N ALA A 33 6.23 -5.05 8.96
CA ALA A 33 7.55 -5.56 8.67
C ALA A 33 7.68 -5.88 7.18
N GLY A 34 8.74 -5.38 6.56
CA GLY A 34 9.02 -5.62 5.15
C GLY A 34 8.36 -4.66 4.19
N ILE A 35 7.38 -3.89 4.63
CA ILE A 35 6.76 -2.87 3.79
C ILE A 35 7.56 -1.59 3.96
N GLU A 36 8.46 -1.35 3.02
CA GLU A 36 9.38 -0.21 3.10
C GLU A 36 9.78 0.19 1.69
N PRO A 37 10.29 1.41 1.52
CA PRO A 37 10.66 1.89 0.19
C PRO A 37 11.67 0.95 -0.48
N GLY A 38 11.46 0.71 -1.77
CA GLY A 38 12.35 -0.13 -2.54
C GLY A 38 12.08 -1.61 -2.45
N ARG A 39 11.11 -2.04 -1.64
CA ARG A 39 10.78 -3.45 -1.50
C ARG A 39 9.78 -3.88 -2.55
N ALA A 40 10.03 -5.00 -3.19
CA ALA A 40 9.09 -5.55 -4.15
C ALA A 40 7.97 -6.28 -3.41
N VAL A 41 6.73 -5.98 -3.78
CA VAL A 41 5.55 -6.47 -3.09
C VAL A 41 4.49 -6.83 -4.12
N VAL A 42 3.78 -7.92 -3.89
CA VAL A 42 2.58 -8.25 -4.63
C VAL A 42 1.39 -8.01 -3.71
N ALA A 43 0.45 -7.19 -4.16
CA ALA A 43 -0.70 -6.83 -3.33
C ALA A 43 -1.99 -7.33 -3.97
N PHE A 44 -2.91 -7.76 -3.14
CA PHE A 44 -4.19 -8.30 -3.57
C PHE A 44 -5.31 -7.58 -2.86
N GLY A 45 -6.31 -7.18 -3.61
CA GLY A 45 -7.46 -6.54 -3.02
C GLY A 45 -8.27 -5.82 -4.07
N ARG A 46 -9.35 -5.22 -3.64
CA ARG A 46 -10.21 -4.45 -4.54
C ARG A 46 -9.64 -3.05 -4.68
N VAL A 47 -9.43 -2.63 -5.91
CA VAL A 47 -8.99 -1.27 -6.19
C VAL A 47 -10.20 -0.36 -6.19
N THR A 48 -10.15 0.70 -5.40
CA THR A 48 -11.18 1.73 -5.42
C THR A 48 -10.55 3.05 -5.84
N ARG A 49 -11.38 3.99 -6.23
CA ARG A 49 -10.94 5.32 -6.58
C ARG A 49 -11.26 6.29 -5.47
N ASP A 50 -10.29 7.11 -5.15
CA ASP A 50 -10.47 8.15 -4.15
C ASP A 50 -9.72 9.38 -4.66
N ASN A 51 -10.46 10.43 -5.03
CA ASN A 51 -9.89 11.66 -5.57
C ASN A 51 -8.95 11.40 -6.74
N ASP A 52 -9.41 10.60 -7.70
CA ASP A 52 -8.65 10.22 -8.90
C ASP A 52 -7.42 9.36 -8.61
N ARG A 53 -7.32 8.84 -7.41
CA ARG A 53 -6.25 7.92 -7.05
C ARG A 53 -6.81 6.53 -6.90
N ARG A 54 -6.03 5.55 -7.32
CA ARG A 54 -6.37 4.15 -7.11
C ARG A 54 -5.85 3.76 -5.74
N VAL A 55 -6.72 3.12 -4.96
CA VAL A 55 -6.40 2.77 -3.57
C VAL A 55 -6.89 1.37 -3.28
N ILE A 56 -6.09 0.61 -2.53
CA ILE A 56 -6.52 -0.67 -1.97
C ILE A 56 -6.45 -0.54 -0.46
N PHE A 57 -7.60 -0.70 0.20
CA PHE A 57 -7.67 -0.65 1.66
C PHE A 57 -7.46 -2.04 2.24
N ASN A 58 -6.56 -2.13 3.21
CA ASN A 58 -6.25 -3.37 3.92
C ASN A 58 -5.94 -4.53 2.96
N PRO A 59 -5.02 -4.33 2.00
CA PRO A 59 -4.73 -5.36 1.02
C PRO A 59 -4.03 -6.55 1.66
N ARG A 60 -4.20 -7.71 1.06
CA ARG A 60 -3.31 -8.83 1.32
C ARG A 60 -2.06 -8.60 0.50
N TYR A 61 -0.95 -9.12 0.97
CA TYR A 61 0.30 -8.86 0.27
C TYR A 61 1.26 -10.02 0.45
N GLU A 62 2.19 -10.11 -0.50
CA GLU A 62 3.32 -11.02 -0.43
C GLU A 62 4.58 -10.23 -0.69
N LEU A 63 5.56 -10.41 0.16
CA LEU A 63 6.84 -9.76 -0.02
C LEU A 63 7.71 -10.62 -0.91
N ARG A 64 8.40 -9.98 -1.83
CA ARG A 64 9.39 -10.66 -2.64
C ARG A 64 10.75 -10.53 -2.00
N PRO A 65 11.63 -11.51 -2.17
CA PRO A 65 12.97 -11.40 -1.60
C PRO A 65 13.68 -10.16 -2.13
N ALA A 66 14.38 -9.46 -1.25
CA ALA A 66 15.16 -8.30 -1.64
C ALA A 66 16.20 -8.71 -2.67
N GLY A 67 16.30 -7.92 -3.75
CA GLY A 67 17.25 -8.23 -4.81
C GLY A 67 16.85 -9.32 -5.77
N ALA A 68 15.67 -9.89 -5.61
CA ALA A 68 15.18 -10.91 -6.55
C ALA A 68 14.72 -10.23 -7.83
N GLU A 69 15.03 -10.85 -8.94
CA GLU A 69 14.68 -10.31 -10.26
C GLU A 69 13.80 -11.27 -11.03
#